data_9ebb46e6b2732e47a6298dbfb97d1d52
#
_entry.id   9ebb46e6b2732e47a6298dbfb97d1d52
#
_cell.length_a   1.000
_cell.length_b   1.000
_cell.length_c   1.000
_cell.angle_alpha   90.00
_cell.angle_beta   90.00
_cell.angle_gamma   90.00
#
_symmetry.space_group_name_H-M   'P 1'
#
loop_
_entity.id
_entity.type
_entity.pdbx_description
1 polymer ?
#
loop_
_entity_poly.entity_id
_entity_poly.type
_entity_poly.pdbx_seq_one_letter_code
_entity_poly.pdbx_strand_id
1 'polypeptide(L)'
;MRVHVVSDVHGNHRALARAGDGADALLCLGDLLLFLDYADHARGIMGELFGAEAVSRYIALRTARQFDAARAWSRSLWDRLAEPRARIEAAVRQQYAAVFAAFPTPTYLTYGNVDLPALWPEFVRDGVTVLDGQTVDLGGWRFGFVGGGLPSPMRTPYEVPEEEYAAKVAAVGAVDVLCCHIPPDRPELTYDVVARRFERGSEAVLDAIASTRPRYMLFGHVHQPLQRRMRIGRTECVNVGHFNGTGTPFALRW
;
A
#
# COMPACT_ATOMS: atom_id res chain seq x y z
N MET A 1 10.59 -4.31 22.57
CA MET A 1 10.01 -5.06 21.43
C MET A 1 10.57 -4.53 20.13
N ARG A 2 10.65 -5.36 19.10
CA ARG A 2 11.09 -4.97 17.75
C ARG A 2 10.05 -5.41 16.74
N VAL A 3 9.50 -4.48 15.98
CA VAL A 3 8.63 -4.81 14.85
C VAL A 3 9.28 -4.39 13.55
N HIS A 4 9.07 -5.18 12.51
CA HIS A 4 9.38 -4.78 11.15
C HIS A 4 8.10 -4.25 10.47
N VAL A 5 8.24 -3.23 9.64
CA VAL A 5 7.12 -2.60 8.95
C VAL A 5 7.41 -2.56 7.46
N VAL A 6 6.45 -3.00 6.66
CA VAL A 6 6.51 -2.98 5.19
C VAL A 6 5.27 -2.29 4.64
N SER A 7 5.39 -1.70 3.47
CA SER A 7 4.30 -1.18 2.65
C SER A 7 4.65 -1.38 1.18
N ASP A 8 3.64 -1.32 0.31
CA ASP A 8 3.87 -1.37 -1.14
C ASP A 8 4.63 -2.66 -1.53
N VAL A 9 4.08 -3.79 -1.11
CA VAL A 9 4.65 -5.14 -1.31
C VAL A 9 4.62 -5.54 -2.77
N HIS A 10 3.56 -5.17 -3.50
CA HIS A 10 3.41 -5.34 -4.95
C HIS A 10 3.94 -6.70 -5.44
N GLY A 11 3.40 -7.78 -4.88
CA GLY A 11 3.70 -9.15 -5.28
C GLY A 11 5.08 -9.68 -4.89
N ASN A 12 5.91 -8.92 -4.15
CA ASN A 12 7.25 -9.37 -3.75
C ASN A 12 7.20 -10.35 -2.56
N HIS A 13 6.48 -11.46 -2.76
CA HIS A 13 6.32 -12.52 -1.75
C HIS A 13 7.65 -13.16 -1.33
N ARG A 14 8.66 -13.20 -2.23
CA ARG A 14 9.98 -13.78 -1.91
C ARG A 14 10.73 -12.98 -0.84
N ALA A 15 10.75 -11.65 -0.95
CA ALA A 15 11.33 -10.81 0.08
C ALA A 15 10.46 -10.79 1.34
N LEU A 16 9.13 -10.80 1.18
CA LEU A 16 8.17 -10.80 2.27
C LEU A 16 8.34 -11.99 3.21
N ALA A 17 8.65 -13.19 2.69
CA ALA A 17 8.89 -14.39 3.49
C ALA A 17 10.01 -14.23 4.53
N ARG A 18 10.93 -13.27 4.32
CA ARG A 18 12.02 -12.96 5.26
C ARG A 18 11.86 -11.61 5.95
N ALA A 19 10.79 -10.88 5.66
CA ALA A 19 10.59 -9.54 6.22
C ALA A 19 10.42 -9.53 7.75
N GLY A 20 10.05 -10.68 8.35
CA GLY A 20 9.94 -10.85 9.79
C GLY A 20 11.23 -11.30 10.50
N ASP A 21 12.31 -11.60 9.77
CA ASP A 21 13.52 -12.17 10.34
C ASP A 21 14.12 -11.23 11.42
N GLY A 22 14.20 -11.73 12.66
CA GLY A 22 14.70 -10.99 13.81
C GLY A 22 13.77 -9.90 14.35
N ALA A 23 12.49 -9.94 14.01
CA ALA A 23 11.44 -9.12 14.63
C ALA A 23 10.46 -9.98 15.44
N ASP A 24 9.82 -9.36 16.42
CA ASP A 24 8.77 -10.00 17.22
C ASP A 24 7.43 -10.05 16.48
N ALA A 25 7.22 -9.14 15.50
CA ALA A 25 6.05 -9.11 14.63
C ALA A 25 6.36 -8.35 13.33
N LEU A 26 5.58 -8.62 12.28
CA LEU A 26 5.54 -7.84 11.05
C LEU A 26 4.27 -6.97 11.02
N LEU A 27 4.43 -5.70 10.62
CA LEU A 27 3.32 -4.83 10.26
C LEU A 27 3.34 -4.61 8.74
N CYS A 28 2.19 -4.70 8.09
CA CYS A 28 2.06 -4.46 6.65
C CYS A 28 1.00 -3.38 6.39
N LEU A 29 1.40 -2.31 5.71
CA LEU A 29 0.56 -1.14 5.47
C LEU A 29 -0.15 -1.18 4.10
N GLY A 30 -0.25 -2.35 3.50
CA GLY A 30 -1.04 -2.57 2.28
C GLY A 30 -0.26 -2.50 0.97
N ASP A 31 -1.02 -2.41 -0.12
CA ASP A 31 -0.58 -2.51 -1.51
C ASP A 31 0.15 -3.84 -1.78
N LEU A 32 -0.61 -4.94 -1.61
CA LEU A 32 -0.10 -6.28 -1.82
C LEU A 32 -0.02 -6.65 -3.31
N LEU A 33 -0.94 -6.12 -4.14
CA LEU A 33 -1.04 -6.45 -5.55
C LEU A 33 -0.04 -5.68 -6.41
N LEU A 34 0.54 -6.37 -7.38
CA LEU A 34 1.28 -5.78 -8.48
C LEU A 34 0.40 -5.81 -9.75
N PHE A 35 -0.19 -4.68 -10.08
CA PHE A 35 -0.99 -4.57 -11.29
C PHE A 35 -0.12 -4.30 -12.53
N LEU A 36 0.85 -3.39 -12.40
CA LEU A 36 1.75 -2.96 -13.46
C LEU A 36 3.17 -2.79 -12.90
N ASP A 37 4.16 -3.45 -13.52
CA ASP A 37 5.57 -3.26 -13.19
C ASP A 37 6.24 -2.37 -14.23
N TYR A 38 6.81 -1.24 -13.78
CA TYR A 38 7.49 -0.29 -14.66
C TYR A 38 8.93 -0.69 -14.99
N ALA A 39 9.51 -1.64 -14.25
CA ALA A 39 10.87 -2.13 -14.45
C ALA A 39 10.91 -3.43 -15.25
N ASP A 40 10.02 -4.37 -14.93
CA ASP A 40 9.87 -5.65 -15.63
C ASP A 40 8.45 -5.76 -16.19
N HIS A 41 8.29 -5.41 -17.45
CA HIS A 41 7.00 -5.35 -18.12
C HIS A 41 6.30 -6.70 -18.29
N ALA A 42 6.99 -7.82 -18.05
CA ALA A 42 6.39 -9.16 -18.04
C ALA A 42 5.69 -9.47 -16.71
N ARG A 43 5.99 -8.70 -15.64
CA ARG A 43 5.45 -8.90 -14.30
C ARG A 43 4.15 -8.12 -14.08
N GLY A 44 3.43 -8.55 -13.06
CA GLY A 44 2.15 -7.97 -12.68
C GLY A 44 0.99 -8.43 -13.56
N ILE A 45 -0.21 -8.12 -13.12
CA ILE A 45 -1.45 -8.60 -13.78
C ILE A 45 -1.49 -8.19 -15.26
N MET A 46 -1.08 -6.95 -15.58
CA MET A 46 -1.01 -6.50 -16.98
C MET A 46 0.00 -7.30 -17.80
N GLY A 47 1.18 -7.57 -17.24
CA GLY A 47 2.22 -8.38 -17.90
C GLY A 47 1.78 -9.82 -18.15
N GLU A 48 1.15 -10.44 -17.17
CA GLU A 48 0.65 -11.81 -17.25
C GLU A 48 -0.50 -11.96 -18.27
N LEU A 49 -1.40 -10.97 -18.34
CA LEU A 49 -2.57 -11.03 -19.22
C LEU A 49 -2.28 -10.62 -20.67
N PHE A 50 -1.38 -9.68 -20.90
CA PHE A 50 -1.16 -9.05 -22.22
C PHE A 50 0.25 -9.21 -22.77
N GLY A 51 1.19 -9.68 -21.95
CA GLY A 51 2.60 -9.83 -22.31
C GLY A 51 3.41 -8.53 -22.23
N ALA A 52 4.73 -8.70 -22.13
CA ALA A 52 5.68 -7.59 -21.94
C ALA A 52 5.64 -6.52 -23.03
N GLU A 53 5.44 -6.92 -24.29
CA GLU A 53 5.41 -5.98 -25.42
C GLU A 53 4.23 -5.01 -25.33
N ALA A 54 3.04 -5.52 -25.01
CA ALA A 54 1.84 -4.71 -24.85
C ALA A 54 1.96 -3.71 -23.70
N VAL A 55 2.55 -4.15 -22.58
CA VAL A 55 2.82 -3.32 -21.41
C VAL A 55 3.91 -2.28 -21.73
N SER A 56 4.98 -2.66 -22.40
CA SER A 56 6.03 -1.73 -22.85
C SER A 56 5.45 -0.58 -23.66
N ARG A 57 4.57 -0.89 -24.62
CA ARG A 57 3.90 0.14 -25.43
C ARG A 57 3.02 1.05 -24.58
N TYR A 58 2.26 0.50 -23.64
CA TYR A 58 1.44 1.28 -22.72
C TYR A 58 2.28 2.25 -21.90
N ILE A 59 3.39 1.76 -21.30
CA ILE A 59 4.30 2.57 -20.50
C ILE A 59 4.98 3.66 -21.35
N ALA A 60 5.44 3.33 -22.57
CA ALA A 60 6.04 4.29 -23.48
C ALA A 60 5.09 5.46 -23.81
N LEU A 61 3.82 5.17 -24.10
CA LEU A 61 2.80 6.19 -24.33
C LEU A 61 2.58 7.08 -23.11
N ARG A 62 2.54 6.51 -21.92
CA ARG A 62 2.40 7.28 -20.67
C ARG A 62 3.61 8.16 -20.38
N THR A 63 4.81 7.63 -20.58
CA THR A 63 6.07 8.38 -20.41
C THR A 63 6.17 9.54 -21.38
N ALA A 64 5.70 9.35 -22.63
CA ALA A 64 5.60 10.40 -23.64
C ALA A 64 4.43 11.40 -23.40
N ARG A 65 3.70 11.25 -22.27
CA ARG A 65 2.50 12.05 -21.92
C ARG A 65 1.37 11.97 -22.94
N GLN A 66 1.34 10.93 -23.77
CA GLN A 66 0.28 10.65 -24.74
C GLN A 66 -0.88 9.89 -24.03
N PHE A 67 -1.51 10.54 -23.06
CA PHE A 67 -2.47 9.89 -22.16
C PHE A 67 -3.70 9.33 -22.89
N ASP A 68 -4.19 10.02 -23.92
CA ASP A 68 -5.36 9.54 -24.68
C ASP A 68 -4.99 8.32 -25.53
N ALA A 69 -3.81 8.30 -26.15
CA ALA A 69 -3.30 7.14 -26.87
C ALA A 69 -3.05 5.94 -25.92
N ALA A 70 -2.48 6.19 -24.73
CA ALA A 70 -2.30 5.16 -23.71
C ALA A 70 -3.64 4.56 -23.26
N ARG A 71 -4.65 5.42 -23.05
CA ARG A 71 -6.01 5.01 -22.69
C ARG A 71 -6.68 4.18 -23.78
N ALA A 72 -6.58 4.64 -25.02
CA ALA A 72 -7.10 3.91 -26.19
C ALA A 72 -6.42 2.54 -26.36
N TRP A 73 -5.09 2.51 -26.21
CA TRP A 73 -4.32 1.26 -26.25
C TRP A 73 -4.73 0.30 -25.15
N SER A 74 -4.79 0.76 -23.90
CA SER A 74 -5.24 -0.06 -22.78
C SER A 74 -6.63 -0.62 -23.03
N ARG A 75 -7.59 0.23 -23.44
CA ARG A 75 -8.96 -0.22 -23.77
C ARG A 75 -8.93 -1.32 -24.84
N SER A 76 -8.16 -1.15 -25.91
CA SER A 76 -8.06 -2.16 -26.98
C SER A 76 -7.49 -3.51 -26.52
N LEU A 77 -6.69 -3.53 -25.45
CA LEU A 77 -6.21 -4.77 -24.85
C LEU A 77 -7.35 -5.48 -24.10
N TRP A 78 -8.08 -4.73 -23.28
CA TRP A 78 -9.21 -5.27 -22.51
C TRP A 78 -10.35 -5.76 -23.41
N ASP A 79 -10.68 -5.04 -24.48
CA ASP A 79 -11.76 -5.39 -25.40
C ASP A 79 -11.48 -6.70 -26.16
N ARG A 80 -10.21 -7.08 -26.31
CA ARG A 80 -9.78 -8.33 -26.95
C ARG A 80 -9.62 -9.50 -26.01
N LEU A 81 -9.64 -9.25 -24.71
CA LEU A 81 -9.48 -10.31 -23.72
C LEU A 81 -10.80 -11.04 -23.53
N ALA A 82 -10.80 -12.36 -23.77
CA ALA A 82 -11.97 -13.18 -23.44
C ALA A 82 -12.14 -13.23 -21.92
N GLU A 83 -13.36 -13.06 -21.44
CA GLU A 83 -13.72 -13.13 -20.02
C GLU A 83 -12.83 -12.28 -19.11
N PRO A 84 -12.66 -10.95 -19.36
CA PRO A 84 -11.67 -10.13 -18.71
C PRO A 84 -11.83 -10.11 -17.18
N ARG A 85 -13.07 -10.08 -16.69
CA ARG A 85 -13.33 -10.09 -15.23
C ARG A 85 -12.81 -11.35 -14.57
N ALA A 86 -13.15 -12.53 -15.12
CA ALA A 86 -12.71 -13.81 -14.57
C ALA A 86 -11.17 -13.95 -14.59
N ARG A 87 -10.55 -13.49 -15.66
CA ARG A 87 -9.08 -13.55 -15.79
C ARG A 87 -8.36 -12.60 -14.82
N ILE A 88 -8.86 -11.38 -14.63
CA ILE A 88 -8.34 -10.46 -13.62
C ILE A 88 -8.48 -11.08 -12.22
N GLU A 89 -9.67 -11.59 -11.90
CA GLU A 89 -9.91 -12.20 -10.59
C GLU A 89 -9.01 -13.42 -10.34
N ALA A 90 -8.76 -14.24 -11.34
CA ALA A 90 -7.85 -15.38 -11.22
C ALA A 90 -6.41 -14.93 -10.97
N ALA A 91 -5.91 -13.93 -11.71
CA ALA A 91 -4.57 -13.37 -11.51
C ALA A 91 -4.42 -12.71 -10.12
N VAL A 92 -5.45 -11.96 -9.67
CA VAL A 92 -5.47 -11.38 -8.32
C VAL A 92 -5.41 -12.46 -7.25
N ARG A 93 -6.25 -13.50 -7.34
CA ARG A 93 -6.24 -14.60 -6.37
C ARG A 93 -4.90 -15.33 -6.35
N GLN A 94 -4.28 -15.53 -7.50
CA GLN A 94 -2.96 -16.14 -7.58
C GLN A 94 -1.90 -15.30 -6.85
N GLN A 95 -1.90 -13.98 -7.04
CA GLN A 95 -0.98 -13.09 -6.31
C GLN A 95 -1.26 -13.09 -4.81
N TYR A 96 -2.52 -12.97 -4.38
CA TYR A 96 -2.87 -13.02 -2.97
C TYR A 96 -2.47 -14.35 -2.32
N ALA A 97 -2.73 -15.48 -2.98
CA ALA A 97 -2.30 -16.79 -2.47
C ALA A 97 -0.80 -16.83 -2.19
N ALA A 98 0.03 -16.31 -3.12
CA ALA A 98 1.47 -16.26 -2.94
C ALA A 98 1.92 -15.30 -1.84
N VAL A 99 1.30 -14.10 -1.75
CA VAL A 99 1.65 -13.08 -0.76
C VAL A 99 1.20 -13.50 0.64
N PHE A 100 -0.04 -13.99 0.80
CA PHE A 100 -0.53 -14.42 2.12
C PHE A 100 0.20 -15.65 2.65
N ALA A 101 0.60 -16.59 1.79
CA ALA A 101 1.44 -17.72 2.18
C ALA A 101 2.82 -17.28 2.67
N ALA A 102 3.34 -16.15 2.18
CA ALA A 102 4.66 -15.63 2.52
C ALA A 102 4.70 -14.80 3.80
N PHE A 103 3.55 -14.34 4.35
CA PHE A 103 3.58 -13.57 5.58
C PHE A 103 4.18 -14.38 6.74
N PRO A 104 5.20 -13.86 7.45
CA PRO A 104 5.62 -14.44 8.73
C PRO A 104 4.52 -14.27 9.78
N THR A 105 4.63 -14.99 10.90
CA THR A 105 3.66 -14.88 12.01
C THR A 105 4.36 -14.51 13.30
N PRO A 106 3.82 -13.58 14.09
CA PRO A 106 2.57 -12.84 13.87
C PRO A 106 2.73 -11.68 12.85
N THR A 107 1.70 -11.48 12.02
CA THR A 107 1.59 -10.32 11.13
C THR A 107 0.28 -9.57 11.39
N TYR A 108 0.35 -8.25 11.44
CA TYR A 108 -0.77 -7.32 11.51
C TYR A 108 -0.75 -6.45 10.25
N LEU A 109 -1.88 -6.38 9.53
CA LEU A 109 -1.89 -5.68 8.26
C LEU A 109 -3.17 -4.87 8.05
N THR A 110 -3.06 -3.86 7.21
CA THR A 110 -4.18 -3.09 6.68
C THR A 110 -4.11 -3.04 5.16
N TYR A 111 -5.13 -2.50 4.53
CA TYR A 111 -5.26 -2.42 3.07
C TYR A 111 -4.50 -1.22 2.51
N GLY A 112 -3.94 -1.38 1.31
CA GLY A 112 -3.55 -0.26 0.45
C GLY A 112 -4.67 0.11 -0.53
N ASN A 113 -4.42 1.13 -1.35
CA ASN A 113 -5.41 1.61 -2.31
C ASN A 113 -5.56 0.69 -3.54
N VAL A 114 -4.57 -0.15 -3.85
CA VAL A 114 -4.68 -1.12 -4.96
C VAL A 114 -5.21 -2.48 -4.53
N ASP A 115 -5.49 -2.69 -3.24
CA ASP A 115 -5.98 -3.96 -2.73
C ASP A 115 -7.47 -4.17 -3.00
N LEU A 116 -7.91 -5.42 -2.89
CA LEU A 116 -9.31 -5.84 -3.00
C LEU A 116 -9.74 -6.51 -1.69
N PRO A 117 -10.15 -5.72 -0.67
CA PRO A 117 -10.45 -6.23 0.67
C PRO A 117 -11.44 -7.38 0.71
N ALA A 118 -12.42 -7.37 -0.19
CA ALA A 118 -13.46 -8.40 -0.27
C ALA A 118 -12.91 -9.81 -0.55
N LEU A 119 -11.72 -9.93 -1.14
CA LEU A 119 -11.09 -11.21 -1.42
C LEU A 119 -10.17 -11.70 -0.30
N TRP A 120 -9.72 -10.83 0.60
CA TRP A 120 -8.75 -11.19 1.63
C TRP A 120 -9.20 -12.30 2.58
N PRO A 121 -10.50 -12.41 2.97
CA PRO A 121 -10.96 -13.51 3.81
C PRO A 121 -10.69 -14.92 3.24
N GLU A 122 -10.52 -15.05 1.91
CA GLU A 122 -10.17 -16.32 1.27
C GLU A 122 -8.73 -16.78 1.59
N PHE A 123 -7.85 -15.85 2.02
CA PHE A 123 -6.41 -16.08 2.16
C PHE A 123 -5.88 -15.84 3.58
N VAL A 124 -6.63 -15.12 4.42
CA VAL A 124 -6.24 -14.86 5.81
C VAL A 124 -6.16 -16.19 6.57
N ARG A 125 -5.08 -16.36 7.34
CA ARG A 125 -4.79 -17.56 8.10
C ARG A 125 -4.36 -17.23 9.53
N ASP A 126 -4.26 -18.24 10.38
CA ASP A 126 -3.81 -18.10 11.76
C ASP A 126 -2.48 -17.35 11.87
N GLY A 127 -2.40 -16.40 12.79
CA GLY A 127 -1.25 -15.52 12.98
C GLY A 127 -1.15 -14.35 12.01
N VAL A 128 -2.14 -14.18 11.12
CA VAL A 128 -2.26 -13.00 10.23
C VAL A 128 -3.56 -12.28 10.57
N THR A 129 -3.46 -11.05 11.07
CA THR A 129 -4.61 -10.26 11.55
C THR A 129 -4.79 -9.02 10.68
N VAL A 130 -5.97 -8.87 10.10
CA VAL A 130 -6.35 -7.69 9.31
C VAL A 130 -7.01 -6.67 10.21
N LEU A 131 -6.56 -5.41 10.15
CA LEU A 131 -7.03 -4.30 10.97
C LEU A 131 -7.32 -3.08 10.06
N ASP A 132 -8.51 -2.51 10.17
CA ASP A 132 -8.88 -1.28 9.46
C ASP A 132 -9.86 -0.48 10.33
N GLY A 133 -9.47 0.72 10.75
CA GLY A 133 -10.15 1.50 11.78
C GLY A 133 -10.07 0.84 13.17
N GLN A 134 -9.08 -0.01 13.42
CA GLN A 134 -8.95 -0.83 14.61
C GLN A 134 -7.55 -0.70 15.23
N THR A 135 -7.42 -1.17 16.47
CA THR A 135 -6.17 -1.11 17.24
C THR A 135 -5.72 -2.48 17.71
N VAL A 136 -4.40 -2.60 18.00
CA VAL A 136 -3.79 -3.74 18.68
C VAL A 136 -2.72 -3.25 19.64
N ASP A 137 -2.61 -3.91 20.82
CA ASP A 137 -1.57 -3.62 21.79
C ASP A 137 -0.38 -4.57 21.59
N LEU A 138 0.79 -4.01 21.32
CA LEU A 138 2.04 -4.75 21.09
C LEU A 138 3.14 -4.20 22.00
N GLY A 139 3.67 -5.04 22.90
CA GLY A 139 4.78 -4.67 23.77
C GLY A 139 4.54 -3.42 24.61
N GLY A 140 3.31 -3.20 25.06
CA GLY A 140 2.90 -2.05 25.87
C GLY A 140 2.63 -0.77 25.08
N TRP A 141 2.75 -0.79 23.75
CA TRP A 141 2.33 0.31 22.88
C TRP A 141 1.07 -0.05 22.10
N ARG A 142 0.18 0.92 21.93
CA ARG A 142 -1.02 0.79 21.13
C ARG A 142 -0.77 1.24 19.70
N PHE A 143 -1.07 0.35 18.75
CA PHE A 143 -0.99 0.59 17.32
C PHE A 143 -2.40 0.70 16.72
N GLY A 144 -2.64 1.73 15.93
CA GLY A 144 -3.89 1.89 15.19
C GLY A 144 -3.67 1.75 13.70
N PHE A 145 -4.60 1.11 13.00
CA PHE A 145 -4.47 0.81 11.57
C PHE A 145 -5.61 1.44 10.77
N VAL A 146 -5.26 2.10 9.67
CA VAL A 146 -6.22 2.69 8.72
C VAL A 146 -5.76 2.38 7.30
N GLY A 147 -6.58 1.62 6.58
CA GLY A 147 -6.30 1.18 5.22
C GLY A 147 -7.08 1.93 4.15
N GLY A 148 -6.64 1.69 2.90
CA GLY A 148 -7.20 2.29 1.70
C GLY A 148 -6.55 3.61 1.31
N GLY A 149 -7.05 4.18 0.21
CA GLY A 149 -6.67 5.49 -0.29
C GLY A 149 -7.85 6.43 -0.42
N LEU A 150 -7.58 7.69 -0.72
CA LEU A 150 -8.58 8.70 -1.04
C LEU A 150 -8.84 8.76 -2.56
N PRO A 151 -10.00 9.27 -2.99
CA PRO A 151 -10.36 9.36 -4.40
C PRO A 151 -9.29 10.09 -5.21
N SER A 152 -8.83 9.46 -6.28
CA SER A 152 -7.77 9.95 -7.15
C SER A 152 -8.15 9.81 -8.63
N PRO A 153 -7.45 10.51 -9.56
CA PRO A 153 -7.63 10.27 -10.99
C PRO A 153 -7.30 8.84 -11.44
N MET A 154 -6.57 8.09 -10.62
CA MET A 154 -6.19 6.70 -10.90
C MET A 154 -7.35 5.72 -10.71
N ARG A 155 -8.31 6.05 -9.82
CA ARG A 155 -9.46 5.20 -9.48
C ARG A 155 -9.04 3.79 -9.15
N THR A 156 -8.17 3.68 -8.17
CA THR A 156 -7.68 2.39 -7.68
C THR A 156 -8.79 1.64 -6.93
N PRO A 157 -8.69 0.30 -6.82
CA PRO A 157 -9.80 -0.53 -6.32
C PRO A 157 -10.32 -0.18 -4.92
N TYR A 158 -9.45 0.27 -4.03
CA TYR A 158 -9.82 0.59 -2.64
C TYR A 158 -9.56 2.06 -2.30
N GLU A 159 -10.19 2.93 -3.05
CA GLU A 159 -10.34 4.36 -2.69
C GLU A 159 -11.69 4.54 -1.99
N VAL A 160 -11.66 5.13 -0.79
CA VAL A 160 -12.86 5.39 0.01
C VAL A 160 -13.13 6.90 0.10
N PRO A 161 -14.40 7.34 0.25
CA PRO A 161 -14.73 8.75 0.47
C PRO A 161 -13.95 9.35 1.64
N GLU A 162 -13.66 10.66 1.59
CA GLU A 162 -12.88 11.34 2.64
C GLU A 162 -13.57 11.23 4.01
N GLU A 163 -14.90 11.28 4.05
CA GLU A 163 -15.67 11.12 5.29
C GLU A 163 -15.53 9.72 5.88
N GLU A 164 -15.50 8.67 5.04
CA GLU A 164 -15.31 7.30 5.47
C GLU A 164 -13.88 7.10 5.98
N TYR A 165 -12.88 7.65 5.29
CA TYR A 165 -11.49 7.58 5.72
C TYR A 165 -11.30 8.29 7.07
N ALA A 166 -11.88 9.50 7.22
CA ALA A 166 -11.86 10.26 8.47
C ALA A 166 -12.56 9.50 9.62
N ALA A 167 -13.67 8.82 9.36
CA ALA A 167 -14.34 7.98 10.35
C ALA A 167 -13.46 6.82 10.84
N LYS A 168 -12.71 6.17 9.94
CA LYS A 168 -11.73 5.13 10.31
C LYS A 168 -10.61 5.70 11.19
N VAL A 169 -10.06 6.85 10.83
CA VAL A 169 -9.04 7.55 11.62
C VAL A 169 -9.57 7.89 13.02
N ALA A 170 -10.80 8.41 13.10
CA ALA A 170 -11.44 8.75 14.37
C ALA A 170 -11.71 7.49 15.23
N ALA A 171 -12.10 6.37 14.62
CA ALA A 171 -12.35 5.12 15.33
C ALA A 171 -11.10 4.55 16.00
N VAL A 172 -9.92 4.77 15.44
CA VAL A 172 -8.64 4.38 16.05
C VAL A 172 -8.38 5.14 17.35
N GLY A 173 -8.74 6.42 17.44
CA GLY A 173 -8.56 7.23 18.64
C GLY A 173 -7.09 7.49 18.99
N ALA A 174 -6.80 7.62 20.30
CA ALA A 174 -5.44 7.87 20.77
C ALA A 174 -4.59 6.59 20.79
N VAL A 175 -3.45 6.64 20.11
CA VAL A 175 -2.49 5.52 19.97
C VAL A 175 -1.05 6.01 20.12
N ASP A 176 -0.12 5.10 20.39
CA ASP A 176 1.32 5.41 20.37
C ASP A 176 1.84 5.46 18.93
N VAL A 177 1.34 4.58 18.07
CA VAL A 177 1.73 4.47 16.67
C VAL A 177 0.49 4.43 15.78
N LEU A 178 0.34 5.40 14.90
CA LEU A 178 -0.68 5.42 13.86
C LEU A 178 -0.09 4.82 12.57
N CYS A 179 -0.69 3.77 12.07
CA CYS A 179 -0.29 3.03 10.87
C CYS A 179 -1.34 3.23 9.78
N CYS A 180 -1.02 4.01 8.76
CA CYS A 180 -1.91 4.22 7.61
C CYS A 180 -1.24 3.77 6.32
N HIS A 181 -2.03 3.48 5.28
CA HIS A 181 -1.44 3.30 3.96
C HIS A 181 -0.97 4.63 3.39
N ILE A 182 -1.85 5.65 3.34
CA ILE A 182 -1.53 6.97 2.78
C ILE A 182 -0.88 7.90 3.82
N PRO A 183 -0.05 8.88 3.36
CA PRO A 183 0.59 9.86 4.23
C PRO A 183 -0.38 10.89 4.80
N PRO A 184 0.02 11.63 5.85
CA PRO A 184 -0.62 12.90 6.18
C PRO A 184 -0.43 13.89 5.02
N ASP A 185 -1.41 14.77 4.79
CA ASP A 185 -1.36 15.71 3.67
C ASP A 185 -0.35 16.84 3.91
N ARG A 186 0.90 16.55 3.57
CA ARG A 186 2.03 17.48 3.55
C ARG A 186 2.78 17.35 2.23
N PRO A 187 3.09 18.46 1.54
CA PRO A 187 3.76 18.45 0.24
C PRO A 187 5.05 17.61 0.24
N GLU A 188 5.82 17.68 1.31
CA GLU A 188 7.10 16.96 1.44
C GLU A 188 6.91 15.44 1.50
N LEU A 189 5.78 14.97 2.01
CA LEU A 189 5.45 13.55 2.18
C LEU A 189 4.62 12.99 1.03
N THR A 190 3.89 13.87 0.30
CA THR A 190 2.98 13.49 -0.78
C THR A 190 3.58 13.65 -2.17
N TYR A 191 4.65 14.46 -2.36
CA TYR A 191 5.28 14.64 -3.66
C TYR A 191 6.21 13.48 -4.00
N ASP A 192 5.89 12.74 -5.07
CA ASP A 192 6.75 11.71 -5.64
C ASP A 192 7.74 12.32 -6.64
N VAL A 193 9.04 12.24 -6.34
CA VAL A 193 10.09 12.88 -7.13
C VAL A 193 10.36 12.18 -8.48
N VAL A 194 10.02 10.89 -8.59
CA VAL A 194 10.16 10.12 -9.82
C VAL A 194 8.92 10.27 -10.69
N ALA A 195 7.73 10.11 -10.11
CA ALA A 195 6.47 10.33 -10.81
C ALA A 195 6.22 11.81 -11.11
N ARG A 196 6.92 12.74 -10.42
CA ARG A 196 6.82 14.21 -10.53
C ARG A 196 5.39 14.72 -10.38
N ARG A 197 4.72 14.21 -9.36
CA ARG A 197 3.34 14.58 -9.02
C ARG A 197 3.09 14.43 -7.54
N PHE A 198 2.04 15.08 -7.05
CA PHE A 198 1.51 14.84 -5.72
C PHE A 198 0.59 13.62 -5.75
N GLU A 199 0.80 12.72 -4.80
CA GLU A 199 -0.16 11.68 -4.45
C GLU A 199 -1.12 12.21 -3.38
N ARG A 200 -2.24 11.50 -3.16
CA ARG A 200 -3.22 11.92 -2.16
C ARG A 200 -2.71 11.65 -0.75
N GLY A 201 -2.71 12.70 0.09
CA GLY A 201 -2.53 12.62 1.53
C GLY A 201 -3.85 12.82 2.26
N SER A 202 -3.90 12.58 3.56
CA SER A 202 -5.10 12.71 4.38
C SER A 202 -5.00 13.89 5.35
N GLU A 203 -5.95 14.83 5.26
CA GLU A 203 -6.14 15.89 6.26
C GLU A 203 -6.61 15.31 7.60
N ALA A 204 -7.47 14.28 7.58
CA ALA A 204 -7.92 13.63 8.82
C ALA A 204 -6.76 13.01 9.61
N VAL A 205 -5.71 12.51 8.94
CA VAL A 205 -4.49 12.04 9.60
C VAL A 205 -3.72 13.21 10.21
N LEU A 206 -3.66 14.38 9.56
CA LEU A 206 -3.05 15.59 10.17
C LEU A 206 -3.78 16.02 11.42
N ASP A 207 -5.11 16.02 11.40
CA ASP A 207 -5.94 16.37 12.54
C ASP A 207 -5.77 15.39 13.70
N ALA A 208 -5.68 14.09 13.39
CA ALA A 208 -5.37 13.06 14.38
C ALA A 208 -3.98 13.26 14.99
N ILE A 209 -2.95 13.58 14.19
CA ILE A 209 -1.61 13.92 14.71
C ILE A 209 -1.65 15.12 15.63
N ALA A 210 -2.39 16.17 15.27
CA ALA A 210 -2.51 17.39 16.08
C ALA A 210 -3.21 17.14 17.41
N SER A 211 -4.30 16.36 17.40
CA SER A 211 -5.15 16.12 18.56
C SER A 211 -4.63 15.02 19.48
N THR A 212 -4.23 13.85 18.95
CA THR A 212 -3.85 12.66 19.75
C THR A 212 -2.35 12.55 19.98
N ARG A 213 -1.53 13.18 19.13
CA ARG A 213 -0.07 13.27 19.25
C ARG A 213 0.62 11.91 19.37
N PRO A 214 0.39 10.96 18.45
CA PRO A 214 1.09 9.69 18.47
C PRO A 214 2.60 9.90 18.42
N ARG A 215 3.39 8.97 18.93
CA ARG A 215 4.86 9.03 18.84
C ARG A 215 5.33 8.89 17.40
N TYR A 216 4.69 7.96 16.68
CA TYR A 216 4.97 7.67 15.26
C TYR A 216 3.70 7.68 14.43
N MET A 217 3.83 8.17 13.21
CA MET A 217 2.89 7.95 12.11
C MET A 217 3.65 7.24 10.99
N LEU A 218 3.28 5.98 10.71
CA LEU A 218 3.94 5.12 9.72
C LEU A 218 3.02 4.97 8.50
N PHE A 219 3.60 5.11 7.29
CA PHE A 219 2.85 5.05 6.04
C PHE A 219 3.71 4.60 4.87
N GLY A 220 3.08 4.29 3.72
CA GLY A 220 3.69 3.96 2.44
C GLY A 220 3.18 4.82 1.30
N HIS A 221 2.59 4.18 0.28
CA HIS A 221 1.88 4.77 -0.86
C HIS A 221 2.74 5.62 -1.79
N VAL A 222 3.49 6.57 -1.28
CA VAL A 222 4.40 7.41 -2.08
C VAL A 222 5.74 6.69 -2.20
N HIS A 223 6.01 6.11 -3.37
CA HIS A 223 7.18 5.24 -3.54
C HIS A 223 8.51 5.99 -3.42
N GLN A 224 8.56 7.23 -3.92
CA GLN A 224 9.76 8.07 -3.91
C GLN A 224 9.44 9.48 -3.37
N PRO A 225 9.07 9.60 -2.07
CA PRO A 225 8.68 10.87 -1.49
C PRO A 225 9.84 11.86 -1.45
N LEU A 226 9.53 13.17 -1.55
CA LEU A 226 10.52 14.23 -1.40
C LEU A 226 11.24 14.13 -0.05
N GLN A 227 10.50 13.82 1.02
CA GLN A 227 11.05 13.49 2.33
C GLN A 227 10.46 12.16 2.84
N ARG A 228 11.34 11.25 3.23
CA ARG A 228 10.92 9.98 3.84
C ARG A 228 10.57 10.10 5.32
N ARG A 229 11.02 11.17 5.98
CA ARG A 229 10.78 11.44 7.40
C ARG A 229 10.51 12.92 7.61
N MET A 230 9.52 13.22 8.44
CA MET A 230 9.19 14.57 8.83
C MET A 230 8.62 14.56 10.24
N ARG A 231 8.97 15.57 11.04
CA ARG A 231 8.35 15.75 12.35
C ARG A 231 7.21 16.75 12.26
N ILE A 232 6.02 16.33 12.70
CA ILE A 232 4.83 17.18 12.82
C ILE A 232 4.49 17.28 14.31
N GLY A 233 4.74 18.44 14.91
CA GLY A 233 4.63 18.59 16.36
C GLY A 233 5.58 17.63 17.09
N ARG A 234 5.03 16.69 17.86
CA ARG A 234 5.79 15.64 18.58
C ARG A 234 5.86 14.32 17.82
N THR A 235 5.04 14.16 16.78
CA THR A 235 4.92 12.93 16.01
C THR A 235 6.03 12.82 14.97
N GLU A 236 6.71 11.70 14.92
CA GLU A 236 7.63 11.36 13.84
C GLU A 236 6.86 10.63 12.73
N CYS A 237 6.68 11.30 11.58
CA CYS A 237 6.03 10.77 10.39
C CYS A 237 7.08 10.08 9.52
N VAL A 238 6.89 8.81 9.20
CA VAL A 238 7.87 7.98 8.48
C VAL A 238 7.19 7.24 7.34
N ASN A 239 7.65 7.51 6.11
CA ASN A 239 7.39 6.62 4.99
C ASN A 239 8.29 5.39 5.15
N VAL A 240 7.68 4.22 5.36
CA VAL A 240 8.42 2.96 5.62
C VAL A 240 9.11 2.41 4.38
N GLY A 241 8.81 2.96 3.22
CA GLY A 241 9.46 2.67 1.95
C GLY A 241 8.64 1.76 1.04
N HIS A 242 9.00 1.76 -0.23
CA HIS A 242 8.48 0.91 -1.29
C HIS A 242 9.15 -0.48 -1.19
N PHE A 243 8.50 -1.41 -0.49
CA PHE A 243 9.09 -2.72 -0.18
C PHE A 243 9.40 -3.54 -1.43
N ASN A 244 8.56 -3.47 -2.47
CA ASN A 244 8.84 -4.17 -3.72
C ASN A 244 10.22 -3.81 -4.30
N GLY A 245 10.60 -2.54 -4.23
CA GLY A 245 11.87 -2.06 -4.76
C GLY A 245 13.08 -2.34 -3.87
N THR A 246 12.89 -2.36 -2.54
CA THR A 246 14.01 -2.48 -1.60
C THR A 246 14.21 -3.88 -1.04
N GLY A 247 13.12 -4.65 -0.90
CA GLY A 247 13.10 -5.93 -0.18
C GLY A 247 13.47 -5.83 1.30
N THR A 248 13.55 -4.59 1.85
CA THR A 248 14.05 -4.34 3.20
C THR A 248 12.96 -3.67 4.04
N PRO A 249 12.57 -4.25 5.18
CA PRO A 249 11.59 -3.65 6.08
C PRO A 249 12.16 -2.48 6.86
N PHE A 250 11.30 -1.53 7.23
CA PHE A 250 11.61 -0.54 8.26
C PHE A 250 11.54 -1.20 9.64
N ALA A 251 12.54 -0.95 10.51
CA ALA A 251 12.57 -1.51 11.87
C ALA A 251 12.21 -0.43 12.90
N LEU A 252 11.18 -0.68 13.69
CA LEU A 252 10.81 0.11 14.87
C LEU A 252 11.15 -0.68 16.14
N ARG A 253 11.76 -0.01 17.13
CA ARG A 253 12.14 -0.60 18.42
C ARG A 253 11.75 0.33 19.56
N TRP A 254 11.31 -0.25 20.66
CA TRP A 254 11.02 0.44 21.92
C TRP A 254 11.19 -0.47 23.13
#